data_917a9b6065b876423e29835fd5250fd5
#
_entry.id   917a9b6065b876423e29835fd5250fd5
#
_cell.length_a   1.000
_cell.length_b   1.000
_cell.length_c   1.000
_cell.angle_alpha   90.00
_cell.angle_beta   90.00
_cell.angle_gamma   90.00
#
_symmetry.space_group_name_H-M   'P 1'
#
loop_
_entity.id
_entity.type
_entity.pdbx_description
1 polymer ?
#
loop_
_entity_poly.entity_id
_entity_poly.type
_entity_poly.pdbx_seq_one_letter_code
_entity_poly.pdbx_strand_id
1 'polypeptide(L)'
;MKIKIISTYKVTSRETLLLLVILIAAFVPSLSFAKTCSYASGGPALVSFSDISINSEYNKNTAPGTIIFDRSYHSSHSGQITCSDNYPDYSEGFATSPSTLVGSDICLFNVPLTNGKNSGIGIKIFYDLKNNNATPNNYCMEYPKRTSTANKNNFSVEGNFRIQLKVIGELQSGEIDLSRFSNAGIWWNNIEAFSLEFSNTIINLHSLSCDLNTPDVPVSLSPAAGINSDTTFKGINSTSALVDFNIGLTCDPGTNVAIRFEGDTVSGSNNSILKLTQQNNSASGVGVQILDKNKNIIPLNQPDYVLQLSNIQQSATSLNFSARYIQTESNVTPGKADADATFYLSFP
;
A
#
# COMPACT_ATOMS: atom_id res chain seq x y z
N MET A 1 -43.35 -32.83 -30.75
CA MET A 1 -43.38 -33.37 -32.10
C MET A 1 -42.10 -34.22 -32.26
N LYS A 2 -42.28 -35.55 -32.20
CA LYS A 2 -41.19 -36.53 -32.35
C LYS A 2 -41.17 -37.00 -33.80
N ILE A 3 -40.08 -36.82 -34.49
CA ILE A 3 -39.88 -37.42 -35.83
C ILE A 3 -38.89 -38.57 -35.70
N LYS A 4 -39.35 -39.76 -35.98
CA LYS A 4 -38.58 -41.00 -36.02
C LYS A 4 -38.31 -41.33 -37.49
N ILE A 5 -37.06 -41.22 -37.95
CA ILE A 5 -36.68 -41.68 -39.30
C ILE A 5 -35.96 -43.01 -39.11
N ILE A 6 -36.59 -44.06 -39.62
CA ILE A 6 -35.98 -45.41 -39.74
C ILE A 6 -35.56 -45.56 -41.19
N SER A 7 -34.25 -45.60 -41.47
CA SER A 7 -33.70 -46.00 -42.77
C SER A 7 -33.06 -47.36 -42.63
N THR A 8 -33.63 -48.36 -43.31
CA THR A 8 -33.06 -49.71 -43.40
C THR A 8 -32.19 -49.77 -44.63
N TYR A 9 -30.89 -49.78 -44.40
CA TYR A 9 -29.92 -50.05 -45.48
C TYR A 9 -29.51 -51.55 -45.45
N LYS A 10 -29.71 -52.27 -46.54
CA LYS A 10 -29.24 -53.66 -46.75
C LYS A 10 -27.82 -53.56 -47.31
N VAL A 11 -26.80 -53.86 -46.51
CA VAL A 11 -25.40 -53.88 -46.97
C VAL A 11 -24.97 -55.33 -47.21
N THR A 12 -24.42 -55.61 -48.40
CA THR A 12 -23.92 -56.91 -48.76
C THR A 12 -22.59 -57.23 -48.07
N SER A 13 -22.35 -58.50 -47.79
CA SER A 13 -21.29 -59.00 -46.86
C SER A 13 -19.82 -58.62 -47.16
N ARG A 14 -19.53 -57.96 -48.29
CA ARG A 14 -18.17 -57.56 -48.68
C ARG A 14 -17.85 -56.10 -48.23
N GLU A 15 -18.86 -55.28 -48.15
CA GLU A 15 -18.68 -53.86 -47.73
C GLU A 15 -18.67 -53.67 -46.17
N THR A 16 -19.31 -54.58 -45.43
CA THR A 16 -19.30 -54.61 -44.00
C THR A 16 -17.92 -54.85 -43.38
N LEU A 17 -17.07 -55.65 -44.07
CA LEU A 17 -15.72 -55.91 -43.57
C LEU A 17 -14.78 -54.74 -43.77
N LEU A 18 -14.95 -53.96 -44.85
CA LEU A 18 -14.15 -52.81 -45.17
C LEU A 18 -14.52 -51.60 -44.21
N LEU A 19 -15.83 -51.47 -44.00
CA LEU A 19 -16.31 -50.42 -43.03
C LEU A 19 -15.91 -50.73 -41.57
N LEU A 20 -15.87 -52.00 -41.16
CA LEU A 20 -15.43 -52.38 -39.81
C LEU A 20 -13.92 -52.13 -39.63
N VAL A 21 -13.09 -52.36 -40.66
CA VAL A 21 -11.65 -52.09 -40.59
C VAL A 21 -11.37 -50.60 -40.56
N ILE A 22 -12.13 -49.78 -41.29
CA ILE A 22 -12.00 -48.30 -41.26
C ILE A 22 -12.50 -47.72 -39.91
N LEU A 23 -13.57 -48.28 -39.29
CA LEU A 23 -14.05 -47.85 -37.99
C LEU A 23 -13.08 -48.22 -36.87
N ILE A 24 -12.40 -49.36 -36.93
CA ILE A 24 -11.38 -49.77 -35.95
C ILE A 24 -10.12 -48.91 -36.11
N ALA A 25 -9.73 -48.52 -37.34
CA ALA A 25 -8.62 -47.59 -37.53
C ALA A 25 -8.89 -46.15 -37.06
N ALA A 26 -10.19 -45.71 -37.02
CA ALA A 26 -10.59 -44.39 -36.50
C ALA A 26 -10.69 -44.35 -34.97
N PHE A 27 -10.69 -45.49 -34.29
CA PHE A 27 -10.74 -45.62 -32.83
C PHE A 27 -9.42 -46.13 -32.24
N VAL A 28 -8.30 -46.02 -32.95
CA VAL A 28 -7.01 -46.13 -32.26
C VAL A 28 -6.87 -44.86 -31.45
N PRO A 29 -7.03 -44.93 -30.10
CA PRO A 29 -6.70 -43.75 -29.28
C PRO A 29 -5.24 -43.46 -29.60
N SER A 30 -4.95 -42.26 -30.08
CA SER A 30 -3.59 -41.77 -30.10
C SER A 30 -3.11 -41.92 -28.65
N LEU A 31 -2.23 -42.88 -28.41
CA LEU A 31 -1.55 -43.04 -27.14
C LEU A 31 -0.72 -41.76 -26.96
N SER A 32 -1.37 -40.72 -26.47
CA SER A 32 -0.69 -39.58 -25.95
C SER A 32 0.09 -40.09 -24.75
N PHE A 33 1.36 -40.36 -24.93
CA PHE A 33 2.25 -40.63 -23.80
C PHE A 33 2.22 -39.38 -22.95
N ALA A 34 1.60 -39.50 -21.78
CA ALA A 34 1.59 -38.41 -20.83
C ALA A 34 3.04 -38.04 -20.50
N LYS A 35 3.37 -36.78 -20.64
CA LYS A 35 4.67 -36.24 -20.18
C LYS A 35 4.80 -36.54 -18.70
N THR A 36 5.79 -37.31 -18.29
CA THR A 36 6.00 -37.68 -16.88
C THR A 36 7.37 -37.21 -16.42
N CYS A 37 7.41 -36.66 -15.22
CA CYS A 37 8.65 -36.38 -14.51
C CYS A 37 8.68 -37.21 -13.22
N SER A 38 9.88 -37.48 -12.73
CA SER A 38 10.10 -38.16 -11.44
C SER A 38 11.38 -37.66 -10.80
N TYR A 39 11.52 -37.84 -9.50
CA TYR A 39 12.79 -37.63 -8.84
C TYR A 39 13.75 -38.75 -9.21
N ALA A 40 14.89 -38.38 -9.79
CA ALA A 40 16.01 -39.29 -10.01
C ALA A 40 16.81 -39.47 -8.71
N SER A 41 16.83 -38.45 -7.84
CA SER A 41 17.42 -38.48 -6.51
C SER A 41 16.79 -37.41 -5.62
N GLY A 42 16.85 -37.60 -4.27
CA GLY A 42 16.32 -36.63 -3.30
C GLY A 42 14.81 -36.44 -3.35
N GLY A 43 14.34 -35.22 -3.11
CA GLY A 43 12.93 -34.85 -3.06
C GLY A 43 12.73 -33.35 -3.28
N PRO A 44 11.49 -32.85 -3.03
CA PRO A 44 11.18 -31.42 -3.12
C PRO A 44 11.96 -30.61 -2.10
N ALA A 45 12.28 -29.36 -2.45
CA ALA A 45 12.83 -28.41 -1.52
C ALA A 45 11.71 -27.61 -0.86
N LEU A 46 11.71 -27.58 0.47
CA LEU A 46 10.86 -26.68 1.23
C LEU A 46 11.65 -25.39 1.50
N VAL A 47 11.08 -24.26 1.06
CA VAL A 47 11.59 -22.93 1.36
C VAL A 47 10.65 -22.27 2.33
N SER A 48 11.05 -22.21 3.58
CA SER A 48 10.27 -21.60 4.65
C SER A 48 10.74 -20.15 4.87
N PHE A 49 9.85 -19.21 4.65
CA PHE A 49 10.09 -17.81 4.96
C PHE A 49 9.78 -17.56 6.43
N SER A 50 10.82 -17.39 7.22
CA SER A 50 10.75 -17.11 8.66
C SER A 50 11.40 -15.77 8.99
N ASP A 51 11.26 -15.33 10.26
CA ASP A 51 11.91 -14.13 10.80
C ASP A 51 11.60 -12.86 9.99
N ILE A 52 10.40 -12.75 9.44
CA ILE A 52 9.93 -11.55 8.79
C ILE A 52 9.49 -10.58 9.87
N SER A 53 10.19 -9.45 9.96
CA SER A 53 9.86 -8.38 10.90
C SER A 53 9.84 -7.04 10.18
N ILE A 54 8.97 -6.16 10.61
CA ILE A 54 8.87 -4.79 10.11
C ILE A 54 9.25 -3.88 11.27
N ASN A 55 10.20 -2.96 11.04
CA ASN A 55 10.53 -1.96 12.02
C ASN A 55 9.32 -1.07 12.29
N SER A 56 9.09 -0.76 13.55
CA SER A 56 7.95 0.05 14.01
C SER A 56 8.01 1.55 13.63
N GLU A 57 9.05 1.96 12.92
CA GLU A 57 9.30 3.38 12.60
C GLU A 57 8.59 3.90 11.35
N TYR A 58 7.83 3.05 10.66
CA TYR A 58 7.07 3.48 9.49
C TYR A 58 5.79 4.19 9.93
N ASN A 59 5.62 5.42 9.47
CA ASN A 59 4.41 6.19 9.75
C ASN A 59 3.29 5.89 8.74
N LYS A 60 2.08 6.32 9.10
CA LYS A 60 0.87 6.12 8.29
C LYS A 60 1.00 6.61 6.85
N ASN A 61 1.77 7.67 6.61
CA ASN A 61 1.97 8.32 5.33
C ASN A 61 3.27 7.90 4.62
N THR A 62 3.89 6.78 5.03
CA THR A 62 5.06 6.26 4.32
C THR A 62 4.73 6.08 2.83
N ALA A 63 5.57 6.62 1.98
CA ALA A 63 5.30 6.70 0.54
C ALA A 63 5.07 5.31 -0.08
N PRO A 64 4.02 5.12 -0.90
CA PRO A 64 3.83 3.90 -1.67
C PRO A 64 5.07 3.59 -2.53
N GLY A 65 5.46 2.32 -2.57
CA GLY A 65 6.68 1.85 -3.22
C GLY A 65 7.86 1.67 -2.26
N THR A 66 7.81 2.23 -1.05
CA THR A 66 8.86 2.02 -0.02
C THR A 66 8.94 0.54 0.33
N ILE A 67 10.15 -0.03 0.25
CA ILE A 67 10.43 -1.40 0.67
C ILE A 67 10.69 -1.39 2.17
N ILE A 68 9.87 -2.13 2.92
CA ILE A 68 9.92 -2.19 4.39
C ILE A 68 10.50 -3.51 4.92
N PHE A 69 10.63 -4.50 4.03
CA PHE A 69 11.33 -5.75 4.30
C PHE A 69 11.88 -6.31 3.00
N ASP A 70 13.10 -6.83 3.03
CA ASP A 70 13.78 -7.41 1.88
C ASP A 70 14.77 -8.47 2.35
N ARG A 71 14.55 -9.73 1.98
CA ARG A 71 15.44 -10.83 2.34
C ARG A 71 15.51 -11.88 1.25
N SER A 72 16.73 -12.39 1.01
CA SER A 72 16.98 -13.53 0.15
C SER A 72 17.13 -14.80 0.94
N TYR A 73 16.64 -15.89 0.37
CA TYR A 73 16.71 -17.25 0.88
C TYR A 73 17.34 -18.14 -0.20
N HIS A 74 18.22 -19.02 0.19
CA HIS A 74 18.83 -19.98 -0.70
C HIS A 74 18.35 -21.39 -0.33
N SER A 75 17.84 -22.13 -1.31
CA SER A 75 17.58 -23.56 -1.17
C SER A 75 18.81 -24.32 -1.66
N SER A 76 19.45 -25.04 -0.76
CA SER A 76 20.50 -25.99 -1.12
C SER A 76 19.93 -27.11 -1.99
N HIS A 77 20.78 -27.76 -2.78
CA HIS A 77 20.40 -28.90 -3.60
C HIS A 77 19.71 -29.98 -2.76
N SER A 78 18.46 -30.27 -3.06
CA SER A 78 17.66 -31.27 -2.35
C SER A 78 17.31 -32.49 -3.22
N GLY A 79 17.49 -32.40 -4.56
CA GLY A 79 17.18 -33.50 -5.44
C GLY A 79 17.47 -33.19 -6.91
N GLN A 80 17.20 -34.18 -7.74
CA GLN A 80 17.25 -34.09 -9.18
C GLN A 80 15.99 -34.67 -9.79
N ILE A 81 15.37 -33.91 -10.69
CA ILE A 81 14.18 -34.32 -11.44
C ILE A 81 14.59 -34.70 -12.86
N THR A 82 14.08 -35.84 -13.34
CA THR A 82 14.21 -36.28 -14.73
C THR A 82 12.84 -36.46 -15.34
N CYS A 83 12.66 -35.99 -16.57
CA CYS A 83 11.42 -36.08 -17.32
C CYS A 83 11.60 -36.98 -18.55
N SER A 84 10.54 -37.69 -18.94
CA SER A 84 10.51 -38.56 -20.13
C SER A 84 10.48 -37.76 -21.45
N ASP A 85 10.06 -36.49 -21.40
CA ASP A 85 10.01 -35.57 -22.52
C ASP A 85 11.16 -34.58 -22.49
N ASN A 86 11.73 -34.26 -23.65
CA ASN A 86 12.76 -33.23 -23.78
C ASN A 86 12.23 -31.80 -23.56
N TYR A 87 10.90 -31.63 -23.60
CA TYR A 87 10.20 -30.37 -23.42
C TYR A 87 9.08 -30.50 -22.37
N PRO A 88 9.41 -30.82 -21.11
CA PRO A 88 8.41 -30.94 -20.06
C PRO A 88 7.74 -29.59 -19.78
N ASP A 89 6.51 -29.65 -19.30
CA ASP A 89 5.83 -28.46 -18.82
C ASP A 89 6.46 -28.01 -17.49
N TYR A 90 6.59 -26.71 -17.34
CA TYR A 90 7.14 -26.06 -16.18
C TYR A 90 6.14 -25.00 -15.73
N SER A 91 5.84 -24.96 -14.45
CA SER A 91 4.95 -23.94 -13.90
C SER A 91 5.46 -23.37 -12.59
N GLU A 92 5.23 -22.10 -12.38
CA GLU A 92 5.61 -21.36 -11.17
C GLU A 92 4.52 -20.37 -10.78
N GLY A 93 4.37 -20.16 -9.47
CA GLY A 93 3.42 -19.22 -8.91
C GLY A 93 2.61 -19.78 -7.77
N PHE A 94 1.45 -19.20 -7.53
CA PHE A 94 0.51 -19.64 -6.51
C PHE A 94 -0.51 -20.62 -7.10
N ALA A 95 -0.72 -21.75 -6.42
CA ALA A 95 -1.73 -22.74 -6.84
C ALA A 95 -3.16 -22.23 -6.59
N THR A 96 -3.34 -21.45 -5.52
CA THR A 96 -4.59 -20.75 -5.18
C THR A 96 -4.30 -19.25 -5.02
N SER A 97 -5.31 -18.40 -5.21
CA SER A 97 -5.10 -16.96 -5.04
C SER A 97 -4.65 -16.64 -3.64
N PRO A 98 -3.46 -16.04 -3.45
CA PRO A 98 -3.00 -15.67 -2.12
C PRO A 98 -3.78 -14.50 -1.55
N SER A 99 -4.17 -13.55 -2.40
CA SER A 99 -4.90 -12.33 -2.06
C SER A 99 -5.25 -11.55 -3.33
N THR A 100 -5.67 -10.29 -3.19
CA THR A 100 -5.90 -9.37 -4.31
C THR A 100 -4.61 -8.82 -4.87
N LEU A 101 -4.52 -8.71 -6.20
CA LEU A 101 -3.42 -8.04 -6.90
C LEU A 101 -3.42 -6.53 -6.65
N VAL A 102 -2.24 -5.94 -6.64
CA VAL A 102 -2.05 -4.50 -6.45
C VAL A 102 -1.78 -3.83 -7.81
N GLY A 103 -2.74 -3.05 -8.27
CA GLY A 103 -2.65 -2.36 -9.55
C GLY A 103 -2.44 -3.31 -10.72
N SER A 104 -1.47 -3.02 -11.59
CA SER A 104 -1.11 -3.84 -12.76
C SER A 104 0.07 -4.78 -12.53
N ASP A 105 0.64 -4.84 -11.33
CA ASP A 105 1.76 -5.76 -11.01
C ASP A 105 1.22 -7.16 -10.72
N ILE A 106 1.41 -8.06 -11.66
CA ILE A 106 0.91 -9.45 -11.63
C ILE A 106 1.53 -10.32 -10.52
N CYS A 107 2.54 -9.83 -9.83
CA CYS A 107 3.26 -10.53 -8.76
C CYS A 107 3.18 -9.80 -7.41
N LEU A 108 2.52 -8.66 -7.34
CA LEU A 108 2.38 -7.91 -6.09
C LEU A 108 0.98 -8.14 -5.52
N PHE A 109 0.92 -8.76 -4.36
CA PHE A 109 -0.33 -9.12 -3.69
C PHE A 109 -0.52 -8.34 -2.40
N ASN A 110 -1.74 -7.87 -2.15
CA ASN A 110 -2.09 -7.24 -0.89
C ASN A 110 -1.93 -8.21 0.28
N VAL A 111 -1.41 -7.74 1.41
CA VAL A 111 -1.31 -8.52 2.66
C VAL A 111 -2.33 -7.96 3.65
N PRO A 112 -3.46 -8.63 3.88
CA PRO A 112 -4.48 -8.13 4.81
C PRO A 112 -4.05 -8.30 6.27
N LEU A 113 -4.61 -7.47 7.14
CA LEU A 113 -4.59 -7.68 8.59
C LEU A 113 -5.42 -8.92 8.95
N THR A 114 -5.19 -9.49 10.13
CA THR A 114 -5.95 -10.66 10.64
C THR A 114 -7.45 -10.40 10.77
N ASN A 115 -7.86 -9.14 10.90
CA ASN A 115 -9.26 -8.71 10.91
C ASN A 115 -9.86 -8.50 9.50
N GLY A 116 -9.11 -8.80 8.44
CA GLY A 116 -9.52 -8.68 7.05
C GLY A 116 -9.42 -7.28 6.44
N LYS A 117 -9.01 -6.26 7.20
CA LYS A 117 -8.77 -4.92 6.66
C LYS A 117 -7.46 -4.88 5.84
N ASN A 118 -7.36 -3.90 4.96
CA ASN A 118 -6.11 -3.64 4.22
C ASN A 118 -5.03 -3.12 5.18
N SER A 119 -3.84 -3.73 5.17
CA SER A 119 -2.71 -3.28 5.99
C SER A 119 -1.95 -2.08 5.37
N GLY A 120 -2.14 -1.82 4.09
CA GLY A 120 -1.29 -0.92 3.30
C GLY A 120 0.02 -1.57 2.83
N ILE A 121 0.18 -2.88 3.00
CA ILE A 121 1.38 -3.64 2.62
C ILE A 121 1.07 -4.59 1.49
N GLY A 122 1.99 -4.67 0.52
CA GLY A 122 2.01 -5.68 -0.52
C GLY A 122 3.23 -6.59 -0.38
N ILE A 123 3.07 -7.84 -0.80
CA ILE A 123 4.12 -8.87 -0.83
C ILE A 123 4.46 -9.26 -2.25
N LYS A 124 5.75 -9.44 -2.52
CA LYS A 124 6.27 -9.93 -3.79
C LYS A 124 7.37 -10.96 -3.54
N ILE A 125 7.28 -12.10 -4.21
CA ILE A 125 8.28 -13.17 -4.10
C ILE A 125 8.97 -13.29 -5.46
N PHE A 126 10.29 -13.15 -5.47
CA PHE A 126 11.14 -13.37 -6.64
C PHE A 126 11.83 -14.72 -6.53
N TYR A 127 12.23 -15.26 -7.68
CA TYR A 127 13.00 -16.50 -7.73
C TYR A 127 14.04 -16.49 -8.86
N ASP A 128 15.11 -17.27 -8.70
CA ASP A 128 16.09 -17.62 -9.73
C ASP A 128 16.55 -19.07 -9.49
N LEU A 129 16.34 -19.92 -10.48
CA LEU A 129 16.70 -21.36 -10.45
C LEU A 129 18.15 -21.60 -10.90
N LYS A 130 19.03 -20.65 -10.65
CA LYS A 130 20.48 -20.81 -10.89
C LYS A 130 21.23 -20.97 -9.59
N ASN A 131 22.17 -21.87 -9.58
CA ASN A 131 23.09 -22.05 -8.46
C ASN A 131 24.21 -21.01 -8.50
N ASN A 132 23.90 -19.75 -8.19
CA ASN A 132 24.85 -18.65 -8.27
C ASN A 132 24.82 -17.67 -7.09
N ASN A 133 24.06 -17.97 -6.03
CA ASN A 133 23.82 -17.09 -4.88
C ASN A 133 23.43 -15.65 -5.25
N ALA A 134 22.91 -15.44 -6.46
CA ALA A 134 22.47 -14.12 -6.89
C ALA A 134 21.15 -13.72 -6.20
N THR A 135 20.98 -12.43 -5.96
CA THR A 135 19.71 -11.90 -5.47
C THR A 135 18.67 -11.89 -6.61
N PRO A 136 17.59 -12.68 -6.52
CA PRO A 136 16.58 -12.72 -7.57
C PRO A 136 15.87 -11.37 -7.74
N ASN A 137 15.64 -10.95 -8.98
CA ASN A 137 14.91 -9.71 -9.29
C ASN A 137 14.13 -9.73 -10.60
N ASN A 138 14.27 -10.77 -11.44
CA ASN A 138 13.70 -10.80 -12.79
C ASN A 138 12.40 -11.59 -12.87
N TYR A 139 12.32 -12.74 -12.19
CA TYR A 139 11.15 -13.61 -12.18
C TYR A 139 10.47 -13.55 -10.84
N CYS A 140 9.14 -13.58 -10.84
CA CYS A 140 8.34 -13.51 -9.62
C CYS A 140 7.17 -14.48 -9.63
N MET A 141 6.70 -14.87 -8.45
CA MET A 141 5.54 -15.76 -8.27
C MET A 141 4.25 -14.98 -8.59
N GLU A 142 3.50 -15.47 -9.56
CA GLU A 142 2.25 -14.87 -10.03
C GLU A 142 1.03 -15.76 -9.76
N TYR A 143 -0.17 -15.21 -9.93
CA TYR A 143 -1.42 -15.94 -9.87
C TYR A 143 -2.35 -15.50 -11.03
N PRO A 144 -2.96 -16.42 -11.78
CA PRO A 144 -2.74 -17.88 -11.74
C PRO A 144 -1.29 -18.24 -12.03
N LYS A 145 -0.82 -19.39 -11.51
CA LYS A 145 0.54 -19.85 -11.79
C LYS A 145 0.81 -19.86 -13.29
N ARG A 146 1.94 -19.32 -13.69
CA ARG A 146 2.37 -19.31 -15.09
C ARG A 146 2.81 -20.72 -15.50
N THR A 147 2.49 -21.12 -16.70
CA THR A 147 2.96 -22.37 -17.31
C THR A 147 3.73 -22.08 -18.59
N SER A 148 4.88 -22.70 -18.74
CA SER A 148 5.75 -22.62 -19.90
C SER A 148 6.36 -23.99 -20.19
N THR A 149 7.10 -24.11 -21.29
CA THR A 149 7.80 -25.35 -21.64
C THR A 149 9.28 -25.18 -21.39
N ALA A 150 9.87 -26.10 -20.64
CA ALA A 150 11.30 -26.13 -20.42
C ALA A 150 12.02 -26.74 -21.63
N ASN A 151 13.27 -26.36 -21.83
CA ASN A 151 14.08 -26.83 -22.96
C ASN A 151 15.11 -27.92 -22.60
N LYS A 152 14.92 -28.57 -21.45
CA LYS A 152 15.74 -29.67 -20.95
C LYS A 152 14.90 -30.57 -20.05
N ASN A 153 15.30 -31.82 -19.95
CA ASN A 153 14.56 -32.86 -19.22
C ASN A 153 15.22 -33.26 -17.89
N ASN A 154 16.26 -32.55 -17.46
CA ASN A 154 17.01 -32.85 -16.23
C ASN A 154 17.23 -31.57 -15.44
N PHE A 155 16.81 -31.54 -14.17
CA PHE A 155 16.80 -30.33 -13.33
C PHE A 155 17.34 -30.63 -11.93
N SER A 156 18.27 -29.82 -11.48
CA SER A 156 18.65 -29.78 -10.08
C SER A 156 17.62 -28.97 -9.27
N VAL A 157 17.20 -29.50 -8.13
CA VAL A 157 16.29 -28.82 -7.21
C VAL A 157 17.12 -27.92 -6.30
N GLU A 158 17.48 -26.78 -6.81
CA GLU A 158 18.22 -25.70 -6.12
C GLU A 158 17.78 -24.34 -6.67
N GLY A 159 17.81 -23.31 -5.85
CA GLY A 159 17.37 -21.99 -6.28
C GLY A 159 17.49 -20.92 -5.22
N ASN A 160 17.44 -19.70 -5.66
CA ASN A 160 17.41 -18.50 -4.83
C ASN A 160 16.01 -17.89 -4.84
N PHE A 161 15.57 -17.44 -3.69
CA PHE A 161 14.28 -16.80 -3.50
C PHE A 161 14.48 -15.48 -2.75
N ARG A 162 13.66 -14.50 -3.04
CA ARG A 162 13.68 -13.20 -2.36
C ARG A 162 12.27 -12.76 -2.09
N ILE A 163 12.01 -12.40 -0.85
CA ILE A 163 10.73 -11.82 -0.46
C ILE A 163 10.90 -10.32 -0.20
N GLN A 164 9.97 -9.54 -0.72
CA GLN A 164 9.84 -8.12 -0.42
C GLN A 164 8.46 -7.82 0.14
N LEU A 165 8.44 -7.05 1.23
CA LEU A 165 7.24 -6.34 1.67
C LEU A 165 7.38 -4.87 1.30
N LYS A 166 6.34 -4.31 0.71
CA LYS A 166 6.34 -2.98 0.14
C LYS A 166 5.09 -2.21 0.57
N VAL A 167 5.23 -0.94 0.85
CA VAL A 167 4.08 -0.05 1.08
C VAL A 167 3.32 0.12 -0.24
N ILE A 168 2.01 -0.14 -0.21
CA ILE A 168 1.11 -0.02 -1.36
C ILE A 168 0.00 1.02 -1.16
N GLY A 169 -0.13 1.52 0.06
CA GLY A 169 -1.12 2.51 0.45
C GLY A 169 -0.89 2.96 1.89
N GLU A 170 -1.87 3.60 2.46
CA GLU A 170 -1.83 4.05 3.85
C GLU A 170 -1.66 2.86 4.80
N LEU A 171 -0.61 2.90 5.64
CA LEU A 171 -0.33 1.84 6.61
C LEU A 171 -1.36 1.86 7.75
N GLN A 172 -1.90 0.70 8.07
CA GLN A 172 -2.87 0.51 9.14
C GLN A 172 -2.27 -0.34 10.26
N SER A 173 -2.39 0.11 11.50
CA SER A 173 -1.97 -0.67 12.66
C SER A 173 -2.80 -1.93 12.81
N GLY A 174 -2.14 -3.02 13.18
CA GLY A 174 -2.79 -4.31 13.41
C GLY A 174 -1.84 -5.48 13.23
N GLU A 175 -2.37 -6.67 13.38
CA GLU A 175 -1.64 -7.92 13.25
C GLU A 175 -1.77 -8.46 11.82
N ILE A 176 -0.67 -8.90 11.23
CA ILE A 176 -0.58 -9.65 9.99
C ILE A 176 -0.12 -11.07 10.34
N ASP A 177 -0.86 -12.06 9.87
CA ASP A 177 -0.49 -13.47 9.99
C ASP A 177 -0.19 -14.02 8.59
N LEU A 178 1.08 -14.07 8.23
CA LEU A 178 1.52 -14.57 6.93
C LEU A 178 1.36 -16.10 6.79
N SER A 179 1.17 -16.85 7.88
CA SER A 179 0.89 -18.29 7.79
C SER A 179 -0.44 -18.60 7.08
N ARG A 180 -1.33 -17.60 7.00
CA ARG A 180 -2.58 -17.67 6.24
C ARG A 180 -2.43 -17.33 4.77
N PHE A 181 -1.26 -16.86 4.36
CA PHE A 181 -0.99 -16.54 2.96
C PHE A 181 -0.76 -17.85 2.18
N SER A 182 -1.33 -17.97 0.99
CA SER A 182 -1.22 -19.18 0.19
C SER A 182 0.24 -19.52 -0.14
N ASN A 183 0.56 -20.80 -0.15
CA ASN A 183 1.86 -21.28 -0.56
C ASN A 183 2.06 -21.08 -2.07
N ALA A 184 3.26 -20.68 -2.45
CA ALA A 184 3.70 -20.69 -3.83
C ALA A 184 4.54 -21.93 -4.11
N GLY A 185 4.76 -22.25 -5.37
CA GLY A 185 5.57 -23.39 -5.74
C GLY A 185 6.10 -23.33 -7.16
N ILE A 186 6.95 -24.31 -7.47
CA ILE A 186 7.50 -24.55 -8.80
C ILE A 186 7.37 -26.03 -9.10
N TRP A 187 6.84 -26.34 -10.28
CA TRP A 187 6.55 -27.71 -10.71
C TRP A 187 7.14 -28.00 -12.08
N TRP A 188 7.60 -29.25 -12.30
CA TRP A 188 7.86 -29.85 -13.61
C TRP A 188 6.80 -30.90 -13.88
N ASN A 189 5.95 -30.67 -14.87
CA ASN A 189 4.67 -31.35 -15.06
C ASN A 189 3.88 -31.34 -13.73
N ASN A 190 3.73 -32.51 -13.11
CA ASN A 190 3.02 -32.73 -11.85
C ASN A 190 3.95 -32.89 -10.62
N ILE A 191 5.28 -32.80 -10.81
CA ILE A 191 6.26 -32.94 -9.72
C ILE A 191 6.57 -31.56 -9.13
N GLU A 192 6.26 -31.39 -7.87
CA GLU A 192 6.63 -30.19 -7.11
C GLU A 192 8.13 -30.20 -6.80
N ALA A 193 8.87 -29.25 -7.35
CA ALA A 193 10.29 -29.09 -7.08
C ALA A 193 10.54 -28.21 -5.85
N PHE A 194 9.74 -27.17 -5.71
CA PHE A 194 9.81 -26.24 -4.57
C PHE A 194 8.43 -26.00 -4.02
N SER A 195 8.31 -26.08 -2.70
CA SER A 195 7.19 -25.55 -1.92
C SER A 195 7.70 -24.34 -1.12
N LEU A 196 7.06 -23.19 -1.31
CA LEU A 196 7.38 -21.96 -0.62
C LEU A 196 6.27 -21.65 0.36
N GLU A 197 6.59 -21.58 1.64
CA GLU A 197 5.61 -21.36 2.71
C GLU A 197 6.05 -20.29 3.70
N PHE A 198 5.08 -19.73 4.41
CA PHE A 198 5.31 -18.84 5.54
C PHE A 198 5.03 -19.59 6.83
N SER A 199 6.05 -19.91 7.60
CA SER A 199 5.88 -20.62 8.87
C SER A 199 5.83 -19.66 10.04
N ASN A 200 4.74 -19.69 10.81
CA ASN A 200 4.57 -18.98 12.09
C ASN A 200 5.03 -17.51 12.08
N THR A 201 4.76 -16.79 10.99
CA THR A 201 5.19 -15.41 10.84
C THR A 201 4.04 -14.47 11.17
N ILE A 202 4.05 -13.94 12.37
CA ILE A 202 3.14 -12.91 12.84
C ILE A 202 3.90 -11.57 12.87
N ILE A 203 3.35 -10.56 12.20
CA ILE A 203 3.89 -9.21 12.16
C ILE A 203 2.90 -8.29 12.85
N ASN A 204 3.33 -7.63 13.91
CA ASN A 204 2.56 -6.55 14.54
C ASN A 204 2.96 -5.23 13.88
N LEU A 205 2.10 -4.73 13.02
CA LEU A 205 2.30 -3.45 12.35
C LEU A 205 1.81 -2.32 13.25
N HIS A 206 2.71 -1.43 13.60
CA HIS A 206 2.39 -0.17 14.27
C HIS A 206 2.67 0.98 13.31
N SER A 207 1.61 1.65 12.87
CA SER A 207 1.69 2.83 12.04
C SER A 207 1.55 4.05 12.93
N LEU A 208 2.63 4.79 13.11
CA LEU A 208 2.64 5.98 13.95
C LEU A 208 1.73 7.05 13.38
N SER A 209 0.74 7.49 14.17
CA SER A 209 -0.25 8.48 13.76
C SER A 209 -0.78 9.26 14.97
N CYS A 210 -1.58 10.30 14.69
CA CYS A 210 -2.37 10.98 15.70
C CYS A 210 -3.83 11.07 15.24
N ASP A 211 -4.72 10.90 16.20
CA ASP A 211 -6.12 11.27 16.06
C ASP A 211 -6.31 12.75 16.41
N LEU A 212 -7.08 13.46 15.59
CA LEU A 212 -7.43 14.85 15.83
C LEU A 212 -8.63 14.94 16.77
N ASN A 213 -8.42 15.51 17.96
CA ASN A 213 -9.46 15.61 18.98
C ASN A 213 -10.46 16.75 18.70
N THR A 214 -9.99 17.81 18.02
CA THR A 214 -10.78 19.03 17.76
C THR A 214 -10.64 19.42 16.30
N PRO A 215 -11.49 18.89 15.39
CA PRO A 215 -11.43 19.24 13.95
C PRO A 215 -11.75 20.72 13.70
N ASP A 216 -12.61 21.32 14.53
CA ASP A 216 -12.95 22.74 14.49
C ASP A 216 -12.41 23.44 15.73
N VAL A 217 -11.62 24.49 15.53
CA VAL A 217 -10.98 25.26 16.59
C VAL A 217 -11.45 26.72 16.52
N PRO A 218 -12.57 27.08 17.17
CA PRO A 218 -13.03 28.46 17.21
C PRO A 218 -12.12 29.29 18.11
N VAL A 219 -11.60 30.41 17.58
CA VAL A 219 -10.72 31.34 18.28
C VAL A 219 -11.36 32.71 18.36
N SER A 220 -11.74 33.12 19.59
CA SER A 220 -12.32 34.47 19.80
C SER A 220 -11.21 35.49 20.01
N LEU A 221 -10.90 36.25 18.95
CA LEU A 221 -9.81 37.25 18.94
C LEU A 221 -10.18 38.56 19.62
N SER A 222 -11.44 38.77 19.99
CA SER A 222 -11.90 39.96 20.68
C SER A 222 -12.60 39.62 22.00
N PRO A 223 -12.49 40.48 23.02
CA PRO A 223 -13.34 40.37 24.22
C PRO A 223 -14.81 40.59 23.85
N ALA A 224 -15.73 40.18 24.72
CA ALA A 224 -17.17 40.33 24.52
C ALA A 224 -17.63 41.79 24.21
N ALA A 225 -16.89 42.76 24.70
CA ALA A 225 -17.12 44.19 24.42
C ALA A 225 -16.59 44.65 23.05
N GLY A 226 -15.95 43.76 22.27
CA GLY A 226 -15.26 44.10 21.04
C GLY A 226 -13.90 44.77 21.24
N ILE A 227 -13.26 45.11 20.10
CA ILE A 227 -11.98 45.86 20.06
C ILE A 227 -12.28 47.26 19.62
N ASN A 228 -11.79 48.26 20.39
CA ASN A 228 -11.85 49.65 19.96
C ASN A 228 -10.81 49.89 18.85
N SER A 229 -11.28 50.11 17.61
CA SER A 229 -10.43 50.32 16.47
C SER A 229 -9.48 51.52 16.60
N ASP A 230 -10.00 52.64 17.13
CA ASP A 230 -9.25 53.89 17.22
C ASP A 230 -8.09 53.86 18.22
N THR A 231 -8.19 53.04 19.22
CA THR A 231 -7.13 52.89 20.25
C THR A 231 -6.16 51.77 19.91
N THR A 232 -6.62 50.75 19.18
CA THR A 232 -5.83 49.55 18.87
C THR A 232 -5.06 49.70 17.55
N PHE A 233 -5.70 50.22 16.50
CA PHE A 233 -5.14 50.30 15.18
C PHE A 233 -4.73 51.76 14.84
N LYS A 234 -3.45 52.06 15.05
CA LYS A 234 -2.89 53.41 14.93
C LYS A 234 -2.11 53.65 13.62
N GLY A 235 -2.16 52.69 12.72
CA GLY A 235 -1.48 52.70 11.43
C GLY A 235 -1.20 51.28 10.95
N ILE A 236 -0.87 51.14 9.70
CA ILE A 236 -0.56 49.86 9.02
C ILE A 236 0.49 49.10 9.89
N ASN A 237 0.29 47.80 10.07
CA ASN A 237 1.05 46.88 10.89
C ASN A 237 0.81 47.00 12.42
N SER A 238 -0.03 47.91 12.92
CA SER A 238 -0.46 47.86 14.32
C SER A 238 -1.32 46.60 14.56
N THR A 239 -1.21 46.02 15.75
CA THR A 239 -1.82 44.70 16.04
C THR A 239 -2.65 44.77 17.34
N SER A 240 -3.64 43.89 17.43
CA SER A 240 -4.34 43.60 18.67
C SER A 240 -3.47 42.75 19.61
N ALA A 241 -3.95 42.50 20.82
CA ALA A 241 -3.38 41.51 21.71
C ALA A 241 -3.42 40.09 21.07
N LEU A 242 -2.46 39.26 21.45
CA LEU A 242 -2.43 37.86 21.06
C LEU A 242 -3.47 37.06 21.85
N VAL A 243 -4.13 36.13 21.16
CA VAL A 243 -5.00 35.14 21.76
C VAL A 243 -4.41 33.78 21.47
N ASP A 244 -4.08 33.04 22.52
CA ASP A 244 -3.53 31.69 22.39
C ASP A 244 -4.64 30.68 22.13
N PHE A 245 -4.35 29.67 21.27
CA PHE A 245 -5.22 28.54 20.99
C PHE A 245 -4.40 27.28 20.81
N ASN A 246 -5.05 26.13 20.83
CA ASN A 246 -4.38 24.86 20.63
C ASN A 246 -5.22 23.90 19.77
N ILE A 247 -4.52 22.99 19.11
CA ILE A 247 -5.09 21.86 18.37
C ILE A 247 -4.76 20.60 19.16
N GLY A 248 -5.77 19.96 19.75
CA GLY A 248 -5.61 18.75 20.57
C GLY A 248 -5.44 17.51 19.73
N LEU A 249 -4.49 16.66 20.09
CA LEU A 249 -4.15 15.42 19.43
C LEU A 249 -4.04 14.26 20.43
N THR A 250 -4.36 13.05 19.97
CA THR A 250 -4.03 11.79 20.65
C THR A 250 -3.13 11.00 19.73
N CYS A 251 -1.86 10.82 20.11
CA CYS A 251 -0.81 10.29 19.26
C CYS A 251 -0.24 8.97 19.75
N ASP A 252 0.24 8.14 18.84
CA ASP A 252 1.10 7.01 19.18
C ASP A 252 2.47 7.52 19.67
N PRO A 253 3.08 6.89 20.71
CA PRO A 253 4.44 7.23 21.12
C PRO A 253 5.43 7.06 19.96
N GLY A 254 6.34 8.02 19.81
CA GLY A 254 7.31 8.07 18.73
C GLY A 254 6.86 8.90 17.52
N THR A 255 5.59 9.32 17.46
CA THR A 255 5.06 10.09 16.31
C THR A 255 5.71 11.47 16.24
N ASN A 256 6.01 11.90 15.02
CA ASN A 256 6.33 13.30 14.68
C ASN A 256 5.07 13.97 14.14
N VAL A 257 4.87 15.25 14.39
CA VAL A 257 3.74 16.02 13.89
C VAL A 257 4.22 17.28 13.18
N ALA A 258 3.83 17.44 11.95
CA ALA A 258 4.04 18.65 11.17
C ALA A 258 2.70 19.22 10.71
N ILE A 259 2.61 20.53 10.54
CA ILE A 259 1.39 21.26 10.19
C ILE A 259 1.65 22.29 9.10
N ARG A 260 0.63 22.56 8.29
CA ARG A 260 0.55 23.72 7.41
C ARG A 260 -0.84 24.32 7.47
N PHE A 261 -0.95 25.60 7.16
CA PHE A 261 -2.21 26.33 7.12
C PHE A 261 -2.49 26.86 5.73
N GLU A 262 -3.76 26.82 5.33
CA GLU A 262 -4.27 27.41 4.09
C GLU A 262 -5.44 28.35 4.38
N GLY A 263 -5.61 29.37 3.55
CA GLY A 263 -6.72 30.32 3.66
C GLY A 263 -6.57 31.46 2.67
N ASP A 264 -7.62 32.26 2.53
CA ASP A 264 -7.58 33.46 1.72
C ASP A 264 -6.68 34.50 2.37
N THR A 265 -5.73 35.04 1.61
CA THR A 265 -4.75 36.00 2.14
C THR A 265 -4.93 37.40 1.59
N VAL A 266 -4.51 38.38 2.38
CA VAL A 266 -4.45 39.78 1.97
C VAL A 266 -3.38 39.94 0.87
N SER A 267 -3.74 40.55 -0.25
CA SER A 267 -2.82 40.79 -1.37
C SER A 267 -1.58 41.58 -0.91
N GLY A 268 -0.39 41.12 -1.33
CA GLY A 268 0.87 41.77 -0.97
C GLY A 268 1.39 41.45 0.44
N SER A 269 0.71 40.60 1.23
CA SER A 269 1.13 40.18 2.57
C SER A 269 2.15 39.06 2.59
N ASN A 270 2.63 38.56 1.45
CA ASN A 270 3.45 37.35 1.33
C ASN A 270 2.84 36.15 2.05
N ASN A 271 1.53 36.00 1.93
CA ASN A 271 0.76 34.93 2.59
C ASN A 271 0.87 34.91 4.12
N SER A 272 1.13 36.03 4.75
CA SER A 272 1.29 36.13 6.22
C SER A 272 0.04 36.62 6.94
N ILE A 273 -1.00 37.06 6.23
CA ILE A 273 -2.21 37.65 6.78
C ILE A 273 -3.44 37.03 6.11
N LEU A 274 -4.31 36.41 6.91
CA LEU A 274 -5.63 35.95 6.47
C LEU A 274 -6.52 37.17 6.17
N LYS A 275 -7.22 37.08 5.07
CA LYS A 275 -8.26 38.06 4.70
C LYS A 275 -9.52 37.76 5.52
N LEU A 276 -10.24 38.82 5.88
CA LEU A 276 -11.54 38.65 6.53
C LEU A 276 -12.57 38.05 5.55
N THR A 277 -13.40 37.16 6.09
CA THR A 277 -14.57 36.61 5.39
C THR A 277 -15.58 37.74 5.18
N GLN A 278 -15.94 38.02 3.94
CA GLN A 278 -16.84 39.13 3.59
C GLN A 278 -18.30 38.72 3.89
N GLN A 279 -18.93 39.48 4.77
CA GLN A 279 -20.34 39.32 5.18
C GLN A 279 -20.98 40.71 5.26
N ASN A 280 -22.28 40.75 5.50
CA ASN A 280 -22.96 42.02 5.80
C ASN A 280 -22.39 42.61 7.11
N ASN A 281 -21.98 43.88 7.07
CA ASN A 281 -21.33 44.60 8.17
C ASN A 281 -19.93 44.06 8.55
N SER A 282 -19.15 43.54 7.60
CA SER A 282 -17.75 43.21 7.85
C SER A 282 -16.92 44.43 8.10
N ALA A 283 -15.94 44.30 9.01
CA ALA A 283 -14.86 45.24 9.16
C ALA A 283 -13.99 45.30 7.93
N SER A 284 -13.27 46.38 7.71
CA SER A 284 -12.26 46.49 6.66
C SER A 284 -10.95 47.10 7.18
N GLY A 285 -9.88 46.94 6.40
CA GLY A 285 -8.57 47.46 6.74
C GLY A 285 -7.81 46.68 7.80
N VAL A 286 -8.31 45.49 8.14
CA VAL A 286 -7.66 44.54 9.06
C VAL A 286 -7.67 43.12 8.51
N GLY A 287 -6.74 42.31 8.99
CA GLY A 287 -6.69 40.85 8.72
C GLY A 287 -6.24 40.10 9.95
N VAL A 288 -6.02 38.79 9.83
CA VAL A 288 -5.62 37.93 10.95
C VAL A 288 -4.26 37.29 10.67
N GLN A 289 -3.39 37.33 11.65
CA GLN A 289 -2.13 36.60 11.65
C GLN A 289 -2.21 35.39 12.58
N ILE A 290 -1.67 34.24 12.15
CA ILE A 290 -1.44 33.05 12.94
C ILE A 290 0.05 32.98 13.28
N LEU A 291 0.38 32.70 14.53
CA LEU A 291 1.74 32.64 15.02
C LEU A 291 2.00 31.28 15.73
N ASP A 292 3.23 30.81 15.59
CA ASP A 292 3.70 29.61 16.30
C ASP A 292 3.86 29.84 17.82
N LYS A 293 4.24 28.78 18.55
CA LYS A 293 4.50 28.84 19.98
C LYS A 293 5.60 29.87 20.39
N ASN A 294 6.50 30.18 19.47
CA ASN A 294 7.59 31.13 19.65
C ASN A 294 7.21 32.54 19.21
N LYS A 295 5.95 32.74 18.83
CA LYS A 295 5.40 34.03 18.35
C LYS A 295 5.97 34.47 16.99
N ASN A 296 6.47 33.53 16.18
CA ASN A 296 6.79 33.76 14.76
C ASN A 296 5.53 33.64 13.92
N ILE A 297 5.39 34.54 12.93
CA ILE A 297 4.27 34.49 11.98
C ILE A 297 4.39 33.25 11.11
N ILE A 298 3.31 32.49 11.01
CA ILE A 298 3.24 31.31 10.15
C ILE A 298 2.83 31.76 8.74
N PRO A 299 3.64 31.47 7.70
CA PRO A 299 3.24 31.71 6.34
C PRO A 299 2.15 30.71 5.94
N LEU A 300 1.09 31.21 5.30
CA LEU A 300 -0.05 30.42 4.80
C LEU A 300 0.20 29.92 3.38
N ASN A 301 -0.59 28.94 2.94
CA ASN A 301 -0.56 28.45 1.57
C ASN A 301 0.82 27.96 1.10
N GLN A 302 1.63 27.44 2.03
CA GLN A 302 2.91 26.83 1.67
C GLN A 302 2.71 25.36 1.31
N PRO A 303 3.46 24.81 0.34
CA PRO A 303 3.39 23.40 0.02
C PRO A 303 3.99 22.52 1.12
N ASP A 304 4.95 23.04 1.86
CA ASP A 304 5.71 22.30 2.86
C ASP A 304 5.05 22.38 4.24
N TYR A 305 5.13 21.27 4.97
CA TYR A 305 4.72 21.18 6.36
C TYR A 305 5.86 21.62 7.28
N VAL A 306 5.52 22.32 8.35
CA VAL A 306 6.48 22.74 9.39
C VAL A 306 6.38 21.77 10.56
N LEU A 307 7.50 21.13 10.92
CA LEU A 307 7.56 20.21 12.06
C LEU A 307 7.28 20.98 13.36
N GLN A 308 6.31 20.52 14.13
CA GLN A 308 5.88 21.14 15.39
C GLN A 308 6.32 20.33 16.61
N LEU A 309 6.16 19.03 16.55
CA LEU A 309 6.52 18.09 17.60
C LEU A 309 7.31 16.92 17.00
N SER A 310 8.30 16.43 17.73
CA SER A 310 9.09 15.27 17.36
C SER A 310 9.11 14.25 18.49
N ASN A 311 9.07 12.97 18.12
CA ASN A 311 9.19 11.84 19.05
C ASN A 311 8.28 11.98 20.28
N ILE A 312 6.98 12.12 20.03
CA ILE A 312 5.97 12.31 21.09
C ILE A 312 6.01 11.11 22.04
N GLN A 313 6.13 11.37 23.33
CA GLN A 313 6.17 10.31 24.37
C GLN A 313 4.84 10.15 25.09
N GLN A 314 3.98 11.17 25.04
CA GLN A 314 2.67 11.17 25.72
C GLN A 314 1.55 11.08 24.68
N SER A 315 0.61 10.20 24.92
CA SER A 315 -0.53 9.99 24.02
C SER A 315 -1.33 11.28 23.80
N ALA A 316 -1.75 11.96 24.87
CA ALA A 316 -2.45 13.24 24.77
C ALA A 316 -1.46 14.39 24.64
N THR A 317 -1.56 15.16 23.57
CA THR A 317 -0.69 16.31 23.30
C THR A 317 -1.46 17.43 22.60
N SER A 318 -0.84 18.57 22.43
CA SER A 318 -1.42 19.69 21.71
C SER A 318 -0.38 20.51 20.96
N LEU A 319 -0.80 21.05 19.82
CA LEU A 319 -0.06 22.05 19.07
C LEU A 319 -0.53 23.43 19.52
N ASN A 320 0.41 24.27 20.00
CA ASN A 320 0.10 25.58 20.56
C ASN A 320 0.40 26.68 19.56
N PHE A 321 -0.56 27.56 19.37
CA PHE A 321 -0.51 28.68 18.45
C PHE A 321 -1.07 29.94 19.12
N SER A 322 -0.93 31.06 18.41
CA SER A 322 -1.61 32.31 18.78
C SER A 322 -2.16 32.97 17.52
N ALA A 323 -3.17 33.79 17.67
CA ALA A 323 -3.67 34.62 16.62
C ALA A 323 -3.93 36.05 17.09
N ARG A 324 -3.93 37.00 16.12
CA ARG A 324 -4.21 38.43 16.40
C ARG A 324 -4.74 39.08 15.13
N TYR A 325 -5.44 40.20 15.33
CA TYR A 325 -5.69 41.12 14.23
C TYR A 325 -4.46 41.97 13.92
N ILE A 326 -4.31 42.37 12.68
CA ILE A 326 -3.31 43.32 12.19
C ILE A 326 -3.96 44.31 11.23
N GLN A 327 -3.62 45.58 11.36
CA GLN A 327 -4.07 46.61 10.43
C GLN A 327 -3.34 46.51 9.10
N THR A 328 -4.10 46.43 8.00
CA THR A 328 -3.61 46.22 6.62
C THR A 328 -3.76 47.46 5.74
N GLU A 329 -4.65 48.39 6.10
CA GLU A 329 -4.92 49.59 5.33
C GLU A 329 -4.85 50.83 6.21
N SER A 330 -4.73 52.01 5.61
CA SER A 330 -4.67 53.27 6.35
C SER A 330 -5.92 53.56 7.19
N ASN A 331 -7.07 53.12 6.71
CA ASN A 331 -8.36 53.31 7.36
C ASN A 331 -8.92 51.93 7.84
N VAL A 332 -9.40 51.87 9.04
CA VAL A 332 -10.12 50.70 9.58
C VAL A 332 -11.58 51.10 9.79
N THR A 333 -12.49 50.30 9.25
CA THR A 333 -13.92 50.44 9.50
C THR A 333 -14.39 49.38 10.49
N PRO A 334 -15.15 49.79 11.53
CA PRO A 334 -15.71 48.82 12.45
C PRO A 334 -16.67 47.82 11.78
N GLY A 335 -16.76 46.61 12.33
CA GLY A 335 -17.65 45.57 11.83
C GLY A 335 -17.29 44.17 12.34
N LYS A 336 -17.93 43.16 11.76
CA LYS A 336 -17.55 41.77 12.02
C LYS A 336 -16.20 41.46 11.38
N ALA A 337 -15.32 40.80 12.10
CA ALA A 337 -13.95 40.54 11.66
C ALA A 337 -13.61 39.05 11.77
N ASP A 338 -14.41 38.23 11.06
CA ASP A 338 -14.21 36.80 11.00
C ASP A 338 -13.20 36.45 9.89
N ALA A 339 -12.39 35.42 10.11
CA ALA A 339 -11.50 34.85 9.11
C ALA A 339 -11.41 33.33 9.32
N ASP A 340 -11.28 32.60 8.22
CA ASP A 340 -11.21 31.15 8.22
C ASP A 340 -9.83 30.69 7.73
N ALA A 341 -9.28 29.66 8.37
CA ALA A 341 -8.10 28.93 7.90
C ALA A 341 -8.33 27.43 8.03
N THR A 342 -7.87 26.67 7.07
CA THR A 342 -7.79 25.21 7.13
C THR A 342 -6.40 24.80 7.52
N PHE A 343 -6.25 23.88 8.45
CA PHE A 343 -4.97 23.28 8.77
C PHE A 343 -4.90 21.83 8.27
N TYR A 344 -3.71 21.41 7.90
CA TYR A 344 -3.40 20.07 7.46
C TYR A 344 -2.29 19.52 8.35
N LEU A 345 -2.45 18.27 8.79
CA LEU A 345 -1.47 17.56 9.60
C LEU A 345 -0.75 16.52 8.75
N SER A 346 0.53 16.35 9.03
CA SER A 346 1.37 15.28 8.50
C SER A 346 2.15 14.64 9.65
N PHE A 347 2.39 13.35 9.54
CA PHE A 347 3.12 12.55 10.53
C PHE A 347 4.38 11.97 9.84
N PRO A 348 5.44 12.83 9.64
CA PRO A 348 6.65 12.42 8.93
C PRO A 348 7.55 11.47 9.73
#